data_e51f282bf395d2b7839c9646619a5711
#
_entry.id   e51f282bf395d2b7839c9646619a5711
#
_cell.length_a   1.000
_cell.length_b   1.000
_cell.length_c   1.000
_cell.angle_alpha   90.00
_cell.angle_beta   90.00
_cell.angle_gamma   90.00
#
_symmetry.space_group_name_H-M   'P 1'
#
loop_
_entity.id
_entity.type
_entity.pdbx_description
1 polymer ?
#
loop_
_entity_poly.entity_id
_entity_poly.type
_entity_poly.pdbx_seq_one_letter_code
_entity_poly.pdbx_strand_id
1 'polypeptide(L)'
;LIKNFKFNNKILKILASTSCVLLLSGCNKEIIDLEYGLESGVIVGDNTSILFNVESWKDYQGEQYKIVTKDGLVMLTSSFDTDLFYGKNNKSLAEEYAKNAVSLNGEVNYIGDFSDNESNFNKNIIDTDYSFNKAVVFNGNRATVINITNWKTYEGEQIQVKTEDGITMLLSSYNTKLFYDINCKIKAEQVATMYVGSDGVVSIYGKNTDSSSYNYTILDINYGFNKAIILKDKIATIVNVEFWNDYDGEQIQLRIKDGPLLLTSTYDTFLVNDLASEHDIKEIAEMLSDKVVDYTNADYNMFALHNYDFVDFKYGFAHAVISNKNMASGFDIEKWKTYNGEQIQLTLPSGDVILTSSMFADLFNDGNDKMNTSTLINNYSTNEVTNTIKNPKQTKLINYEFLDLVYKYKYALKVESGNVTIIPINKWKDYDNENNSDDKKDNNRTNNCEQIQLKLPDNTKILTTAYDTILVNNVSDIKKIAELFRGENGVITDLTSIFGEPNPSVFNLDFLDFSWKFNYAISNNGQNSQIFEISYWFDYDDGEQVKLKFKEDGGILASYVNTTLISTDSEEKVEALARAFAGEVKTDNKVYKYK
;
A
#
# COMPACT_ATOMS: atom_id res chain seq x y z
N LEU A 1 -5.79 71.77 9.69
CA LEU A 1 -4.67 71.67 8.77
C LEU A 1 -4.15 70.22 8.78
N ILE A 2 -4.75 69.35 7.95
CA ILE A 2 -4.29 67.98 7.72
C ILE A 2 -3.59 67.97 6.37
N LYS A 3 -2.27 67.85 6.36
CA LYS A 3 -1.48 67.66 5.17
C LYS A 3 -1.55 66.18 4.72
N ASN A 4 -2.06 65.97 3.50
CA ASN A 4 -2.04 64.73 2.77
C ASN A 4 -0.61 64.24 2.52
N PHE A 5 -0.22 63.13 3.10
CA PHE A 5 0.94 62.36 2.68
C PHE A 5 0.47 61.30 1.67
N LYS A 6 0.78 61.53 0.40
CA LYS A 6 0.67 60.50 -0.65
C LYS A 6 1.81 59.50 -0.47
N PHE A 7 1.54 58.35 0.10
CA PHE A 7 2.45 57.23 0.09
C PHE A 7 2.58 56.65 -1.34
N ASN A 8 3.82 56.51 -1.77
CA ASN A 8 4.18 56.11 -3.11
C ASN A 8 3.92 54.57 -3.25
N ASN A 9 2.93 54.22 -4.05
CA ASN A 9 2.48 52.82 -4.28
C ASN A 9 3.57 51.84 -4.78
N LYS A 10 4.75 52.36 -5.21
CA LYS A 10 5.90 51.53 -5.59
C LYS A 10 6.65 50.96 -4.38
N ILE A 11 6.72 51.71 -3.26
CA ILE A 11 7.40 51.24 -2.05
C ILE A 11 6.56 50.19 -1.34
N LEU A 12 5.24 50.30 -1.37
CA LEU A 12 4.33 49.30 -0.79
C LEU A 12 4.35 47.97 -1.56
N LYS A 13 4.54 48.02 -2.90
CA LYS A 13 4.70 46.80 -3.71
C LYS A 13 6.05 46.13 -3.49
N ILE A 14 7.11 46.86 -3.22
CA ILE A 14 8.43 46.28 -2.93
C ILE A 14 8.45 45.70 -1.51
N LEU A 15 7.81 46.33 -0.53
CA LEU A 15 7.69 45.77 0.83
C LEU A 15 6.75 44.59 0.90
N ALA A 16 5.67 44.55 0.12
CA ALA A 16 4.78 43.39 0.01
C ALA A 16 5.46 42.23 -0.70
N SER A 17 6.28 42.46 -1.74
CA SER A 17 7.01 41.39 -2.40
C SER A 17 8.19 40.87 -1.56
N THR A 18 8.84 41.72 -0.76
CA THR A 18 9.93 41.27 0.12
C THR A 18 9.43 40.59 1.39
N SER A 19 8.23 40.96 1.87
CA SER A 19 7.61 40.25 3.00
C SER A 19 6.98 38.90 2.61
N CYS A 20 6.49 38.74 1.37
CA CYS A 20 6.07 37.43 0.86
C CYS A 20 7.24 36.48 0.61
N VAL A 21 8.41 37.00 0.21
CA VAL A 21 9.61 36.17 -0.01
C VAL A 21 10.22 35.68 1.31
N LEU A 22 10.01 36.39 2.42
CA LEU A 22 10.54 36.00 3.74
C LEU A 22 9.60 35.06 4.53
N LEU A 23 8.32 34.94 4.13
CA LEU A 23 7.37 33.99 4.73
C LEU A 23 7.24 32.68 3.97
N LEU A 24 7.84 32.58 2.77
CA LEU A 24 7.88 31.38 1.94
C LEU A 24 9.17 30.55 2.13
N SER A 25 10.05 30.94 3.04
CA SER A 25 11.28 30.18 3.33
C SER A 25 11.05 28.94 4.22
N GLY A 26 9.82 28.59 4.50
CA GLY A 26 9.45 27.38 5.26
C GLY A 26 8.94 26.21 4.39
N CYS A 27 8.47 26.46 3.19
CA CYS A 27 8.08 25.42 2.23
C CYS A 27 8.94 25.59 0.98
N ASN A 28 9.95 24.78 0.82
CA ASN A 28 10.74 24.70 -0.41
C ASN A 28 9.93 24.05 -1.55
N LYS A 29 8.78 24.65 -1.94
CA LYS A 29 8.01 24.23 -3.13
C LYS A 29 8.83 24.30 -4.43
N GLU A 30 10.00 25.00 -4.42
CA GLU A 30 10.83 25.16 -5.61
C GLU A 30 11.75 23.96 -5.91
N ILE A 31 11.88 23.01 -4.97
CA ILE A 31 12.85 21.91 -5.13
C ILE A 31 12.25 20.74 -5.91
N ILE A 32 10.93 20.67 -5.94
CA ILE A 32 10.22 19.60 -6.63
C ILE A 32 9.28 20.23 -7.62
N ASP A 33 9.87 20.68 -8.70
CA ASP A 33 9.13 21.05 -9.87
C ASP A 33 8.80 19.76 -10.64
N LEU A 34 7.53 19.60 -11.03
CA LEU A 34 7.07 18.57 -11.98
C LEU A 34 7.81 18.66 -13.33
N GLU A 35 8.60 19.72 -13.56
CA GLU A 35 9.48 19.88 -14.72
C GLU A 35 10.71 18.95 -14.68
N TYR A 36 11.04 18.34 -13.53
CA TYR A 36 12.05 17.29 -13.53
C TYR A 36 11.50 16.05 -14.24
N GLY A 37 12.02 15.81 -15.44
CA GLY A 37 11.71 14.59 -16.15
C GLY A 37 12.13 13.38 -15.33
N LEU A 38 11.18 12.57 -14.95
CA LEU A 38 11.43 11.22 -14.43
C LEU A 38 11.76 10.35 -15.63
N GLU A 39 13.04 10.03 -15.84
CA GLU A 39 13.54 9.48 -17.10
C GLU A 39 13.66 7.96 -17.07
N SER A 40 13.83 7.39 -15.89
CA SER A 40 13.99 5.97 -15.66
C SER A 40 13.01 5.49 -14.62
N GLY A 41 12.49 4.28 -14.80
CA GLY A 41 11.63 3.64 -13.83
C GLY A 41 12.09 2.21 -13.52
N VAL A 42 11.75 1.75 -12.32
CA VAL A 42 11.97 0.39 -11.84
C VAL A 42 10.67 -0.14 -11.27
N ILE A 43 10.21 -1.28 -11.78
CA ILE A 43 9.16 -2.06 -11.13
C ILE A 43 9.85 -3.20 -10.36
N VAL A 44 9.51 -3.36 -9.09
CA VAL A 44 10.12 -4.37 -8.22
C VAL A 44 9.10 -5.45 -7.87
N GLY A 45 9.40 -6.69 -8.27
CA GLY A 45 8.65 -7.88 -7.86
C GLY A 45 9.31 -8.59 -6.67
N ASP A 46 8.84 -9.80 -6.32
CA ASP A 46 9.33 -10.54 -5.14
C ASP A 46 10.85 -10.79 -5.16
N ASN A 47 11.41 -11.19 -6.30
CA ASN A 47 12.85 -11.37 -6.50
C ASN A 47 13.26 -11.00 -7.92
N THR A 48 12.58 -10.08 -8.49
CA THR A 48 12.80 -9.57 -9.84
C THR A 48 12.74 -8.06 -9.85
N SER A 49 13.38 -7.44 -10.82
CA SER A 49 13.19 -6.03 -11.11
C SER A 49 13.14 -5.78 -12.60
N ILE A 50 12.35 -4.81 -13.02
CA ILE A 50 12.16 -4.45 -14.42
C ILE A 50 12.52 -2.98 -14.59
N LEU A 51 13.58 -2.70 -15.34
CA LEU A 51 13.95 -1.35 -15.70
C LEU A 51 13.32 -0.94 -17.02
N PHE A 52 12.95 0.30 -17.12
CA PHE A 52 12.42 0.89 -18.35
C PHE A 52 12.76 2.37 -18.47
N ASN A 53 12.85 2.85 -19.70
CA ASN A 53 12.96 4.26 -19.99
C ASN A 53 11.57 4.88 -20.10
N VAL A 54 11.36 5.99 -19.39
CA VAL A 54 10.12 6.76 -19.43
C VAL A 54 10.19 7.74 -20.60
N GLU A 55 9.23 7.70 -21.50
CA GLU A 55 8.99 8.75 -22.48
C GLU A 55 8.11 9.83 -21.88
N SER A 56 7.07 9.39 -21.18
CA SER A 56 6.11 10.28 -20.53
C SER A 56 5.51 9.61 -19.32
N TRP A 57 5.17 10.42 -18.35
CA TRP A 57 4.54 9.93 -17.14
C TRP A 57 3.53 10.94 -16.61
N LYS A 58 2.59 10.46 -15.85
CA LYS A 58 1.68 11.27 -15.05
C LYS A 58 1.27 10.50 -13.80
N ASP A 59 1.20 11.23 -12.73
CA ASP A 59 0.59 10.80 -11.51
C ASP A 59 -0.93 10.68 -11.66
N TYR A 60 -1.51 9.67 -11.06
CA TYR A 60 -2.93 9.40 -11.09
C TYR A 60 -3.44 9.08 -9.69
N GLN A 61 -4.09 10.05 -9.09
CA GLN A 61 -4.66 9.98 -7.75
C GLN A 61 -3.67 9.57 -6.64
N GLY A 62 -2.36 9.85 -6.85
CA GLY A 62 -1.30 9.60 -5.87
C GLY A 62 -0.79 8.17 -5.78
N GLU A 63 -1.64 7.18 -6.01
CA GLU A 63 -1.31 5.77 -5.82
C GLU A 63 -0.86 5.08 -7.10
N GLN A 64 -1.15 5.68 -8.25
CA GLN A 64 -0.86 5.09 -9.54
C GLN A 64 -0.07 6.03 -10.44
N TYR A 65 0.81 5.44 -11.25
CA TYR A 65 1.47 6.13 -12.35
C TYR A 65 0.94 5.65 -13.69
N LYS A 66 0.55 6.58 -14.54
CA LYS A 66 0.42 6.32 -15.97
C LYS A 66 1.74 6.59 -16.64
N ILE A 67 2.27 5.61 -17.31
CA ILE A 67 3.59 5.65 -17.91
C ILE A 67 3.50 5.24 -19.38
N VAL A 68 4.17 6.00 -20.23
CA VAL A 68 4.49 5.61 -21.60
C VAL A 68 5.97 5.35 -21.66
N THR A 69 6.36 4.15 -22.07
CA THR A 69 7.76 3.81 -22.27
C THR A 69 8.22 4.24 -23.66
N LYS A 70 9.53 4.42 -23.86
CA LYS A 70 10.10 4.76 -25.18
C LYS A 70 9.80 3.73 -26.27
N ASP A 71 9.48 2.49 -25.92
CA ASP A 71 9.02 1.46 -26.86
C ASP A 71 7.52 1.53 -27.17
N GLY A 72 6.83 2.52 -26.63
CA GLY A 72 5.41 2.79 -26.86
C GLY A 72 4.45 1.97 -26.00
N LEU A 73 4.93 1.17 -25.04
CA LEU A 73 4.06 0.49 -24.08
C LEU A 73 3.44 1.52 -23.15
N VAL A 74 2.13 1.48 -23.01
CA VAL A 74 1.39 2.31 -22.06
C VAL A 74 0.94 1.44 -20.89
N MET A 75 1.23 1.86 -19.68
CA MET A 75 0.85 1.14 -18.46
C MET A 75 0.30 2.09 -17.40
N LEU A 76 -0.67 1.59 -16.64
CA LEU A 76 -1.10 2.13 -15.36
C LEU A 76 -0.58 1.18 -14.30
N THR A 77 0.33 1.64 -13.48
CA THR A 77 1.01 0.85 -12.44
C THR A 77 0.86 1.49 -11.08
N SER A 78 0.98 0.71 -10.02
CA SER A 78 0.94 1.24 -8.66
C SER A 78 2.26 1.89 -8.28
N SER A 79 2.19 2.99 -7.54
CA SER A 79 3.37 3.58 -6.89
C SER A 79 4.00 2.65 -5.86
N PHE A 80 3.23 1.69 -5.35
CA PHE A 80 3.64 0.72 -4.34
C PHE A 80 4.87 -0.10 -4.73
N ASP A 81 4.99 -0.50 -6.00
CA ASP A 81 6.09 -1.32 -6.50
C ASP A 81 6.85 -0.67 -7.66
N THR A 82 6.55 0.58 -7.98
CA THR A 82 7.14 1.31 -9.10
C THR A 82 7.80 2.59 -8.62
N ASP A 83 9.12 2.65 -8.74
CA ASP A 83 9.91 3.82 -8.38
C ASP A 83 10.39 4.55 -9.64
N LEU A 84 10.37 5.88 -9.61
CA LEU A 84 10.79 6.73 -10.73
C LEU A 84 12.01 7.56 -10.35
N PHE A 85 12.99 7.63 -11.25
CA PHE A 85 14.30 8.26 -11.02
C PHE A 85 14.51 9.47 -11.90
N TYR A 86 15.17 10.51 -11.36
CA TYR A 86 15.51 11.73 -12.06
C TYR A 86 16.95 12.17 -11.80
N GLY A 87 17.43 13.12 -12.62
CA GLY A 87 18.79 13.66 -12.52
C GLY A 87 19.73 13.08 -13.56
N LYS A 88 20.95 13.63 -13.65
CA LYS A 88 21.93 13.27 -14.69
C LYS A 88 22.39 11.82 -14.63
N ASN A 89 22.35 11.23 -13.44
CA ASN A 89 22.76 9.85 -13.19
C ASN A 89 21.57 8.91 -12.99
N ASN A 90 20.34 9.34 -13.37
CA ASN A 90 19.11 8.58 -13.09
C ASN A 90 19.18 7.13 -13.59
N LYS A 91 19.73 6.91 -14.78
CA LYS A 91 19.90 5.58 -15.36
C LYS A 91 20.79 4.68 -14.50
N SER A 92 21.98 5.15 -14.13
CA SER A 92 22.90 4.35 -13.31
C SER A 92 22.35 4.12 -11.90
N LEU A 93 21.64 5.10 -11.35
CA LEU A 93 20.94 4.95 -10.07
C LEU A 93 19.82 3.89 -10.15
N ALA A 94 18.98 3.97 -11.19
CA ALA A 94 17.91 3.00 -11.41
C ALA A 94 18.47 1.58 -11.63
N GLU A 95 19.56 1.42 -12.40
CA GLU A 95 20.22 0.14 -12.61
C GLU A 95 20.82 -0.42 -11.31
N GLU A 96 21.48 0.42 -10.53
CA GLU A 96 22.05 0.01 -9.25
C GLU A 96 20.95 -0.35 -8.25
N TYR A 97 19.89 0.48 -8.17
CA TYR A 97 18.72 0.22 -7.35
C TYR A 97 18.07 -1.11 -7.70
N ALA A 98 17.80 -1.35 -8.98
CA ALA A 98 17.18 -2.58 -9.47
C ALA A 98 18.01 -3.83 -9.15
N LYS A 99 19.35 -3.76 -9.34
CA LYS A 99 20.27 -4.85 -8.98
C LYS A 99 20.30 -5.13 -7.48
N ASN A 100 20.18 -4.08 -6.67
CA ASN A 100 20.21 -4.20 -5.21
C ASN A 100 18.86 -4.58 -4.61
N ALA A 101 17.76 -4.38 -5.34
CA ALA A 101 16.43 -4.82 -4.92
C ALA A 101 16.23 -6.33 -4.97
N VAL A 102 17.02 -7.06 -5.75
CA VAL A 102 16.90 -8.51 -5.92
C VAL A 102 17.99 -9.27 -5.15
N SER A 103 17.72 -10.55 -4.82
CA SER A 103 18.73 -11.43 -4.22
C SER A 103 19.84 -11.78 -5.21
N LEU A 104 20.87 -12.51 -4.74
CA LEU A 104 21.98 -12.98 -5.61
C LEU A 104 21.53 -13.82 -6.80
N ASN A 105 20.39 -14.51 -6.69
CA ASN A 105 19.80 -15.32 -7.75
C ASN A 105 18.59 -14.64 -8.39
N GLY A 106 18.34 -13.37 -8.08
CA GLY A 106 17.23 -12.62 -8.63
C GLY A 106 17.50 -12.13 -10.05
N GLU A 107 16.45 -11.79 -10.74
CA GLU A 107 16.49 -11.39 -12.15
C GLU A 107 16.29 -9.89 -12.32
N VAL A 108 17.15 -9.27 -13.12
CA VAL A 108 17.01 -7.89 -13.56
C VAL A 108 16.67 -7.88 -15.04
N ASN A 109 15.50 -7.40 -15.38
CA ASN A 109 14.96 -7.36 -16.74
C ASN A 109 14.87 -5.92 -17.27
N TYR A 110 14.78 -5.77 -18.58
CA TYR A 110 14.73 -4.47 -19.25
C TYR A 110 13.58 -4.41 -20.25
N ILE A 111 12.81 -3.35 -20.22
CA ILE A 111 11.83 -3.02 -21.26
C ILE A 111 12.51 -2.10 -22.27
N GLY A 112 12.72 -2.62 -23.48
CA GLY A 112 13.33 -1.88 -24.60
C GLY A 112 14.82 -1.63 -24.46
N ASP A 113 15.31 -0.74 -25.33
CA ASP A 113 16.71 -0.30 -25.29
C ASP A 113 16.86 0.77 -24.20
N PHE A 114 17.56 0.43 -23.13
CA PHE A 114 17.84 1.34 -22.03
C PHE A 114 18.95 2.34 -22.40
N SER A 115 18.59 3.37 -23.16
CA SER A 115 19.53 4.37 -23.69
C SER A 115 19.38 5.76 -23.03
N ASP A 116 20.47 6.56 -23.05
CA ASP A 116 20.50 7.92 -22.50
C ASP A 116 19.74 8.90 -23.41
N ASN A 117 18.47 9.14 -23.17
CA ASN A 117 17.69 10.17 -23.86
C ASN A 117 16.83 10.93 -22.86
N GLU A 118 16.77 12.25 -22.99
CA GLU A 118 15.94 13.14 -22.17
C GLU A 118 14.46 12.80 -22.33
N SER A 119 13.74 12.66 -21.22
CA SER A 119 12.28 12.55 -21.19
C SER A 119 11.65 13.89 -20.82
N ASN A 120 10.44 14.11 -21.28
CA ASN A 120 9.67 15.30 -20.93
C ASN A 120 8.39 14.90 -20.19
N PHE A 121 8.15 15.51 -19.04
CA PHE A 121 6.83 15.46 -18.41
C PHE A 121 5.78 16.06 -19.33
N ASN A 122 4.73 15.34 -19.62
CA ASN A 122 3.66 15.83 -20.47
C ASN A 122 2.29 15.61 -19.82
N LYS A 123 1.72 16.68 -19.32
CA LYS A 123 0.38 16.69 -18.68
C LYS A 123 -0.73 16.17 -19.59
N ASN A 124 -0.55 16.22 -20.92
CA ASN A 124 -1.59 15.91 -21.89
C ASN A 124 -1.58 14.47 -22.39
N ILE A 125 -0.54 13.68 -22.09
CA ILE A 125 -0.36 12.36 -22.70
C ILE A 125 -1.30 11.32 -22.11
N ILE A 126 -1.72 11.53 -20.86
CA ILE A 126 -2.48 10.48 -20.19
C ILE A 126 -3.86 11.01 -19.89
N ASP A 127 -4.71 10.86 -20.87
CA ASP A 127 -6.15 11.04 -20.69
C ASP A 127 -6.77 9.73 -20.22
N THR A 128 -7.80 9.82 -19.38
CA THR A 128 -8.64 8.70 -18.93
C THR A 128 -9.27 7.93 -20.09
N ASP A 129 -9.24 8.47 -21.30
CA ASP A 129 -9.72 7.82 -22.53
C ASP A 129 -8.79 6.75 -23.09
N TYR A 130 -7.67 6.44 -22.42
CA TYR A 130 -6.77 5.38 -22.87
C TYR A 130 -7.43 4.01 -22.82
N SER A 131 -7.33 3.31 -23.94
CA SER A 131 -7.91 1.99 -24.14
C SER A 131 -7.00 0.90 -23.64
N PHE A 132 -6.85 0.72 -22.33
CA PHE A 132 -6.16 -0.44 -21.79
C PHE A 132 -6.89 -1.72 -22.22
N ASN A 133 -6.16 -2.66 -22.77
CA ASN A 133 -6.74 -3.91 -23.28
C ASN A 133 -6.40 -5.14 -22.42
N LYS A 134 -5.53 -4.96 -21.44
CA LYS A 134 -5.11 -6.02 -20.52
C LYS A 134 -5.02 -5.51 -19.09
N ALA A 135 -5.47 -6.33 -18.16
CA ALA A 135 -5.15 -6.22 -16.75
C ALA A 135 -4.25 -7.38 -16.34
N VAL A 136 -3.19 -7.11 -15.61
CA VAL A 136 -2.31 -8.15 -15.06
C VAL A 136 -2.40 -8.09 -13.55
N VAL A 137 -2.86 -9.18 -12.95
CA VAL A 137 -2.96 -9.37 -11.50
C VAL A 137 -1.78 -10.20 -11.03
N PHE A 138 -1.06 -9.71 -10.04
CA PHE A 138 0.10 -10.35 -9.45
C PHE A 138 -0.23 -10.93 -8.07
N ASN A 139 0.23 -12.16 -7.81
CA ASN A 139 0.16 -12.80 -6.50
C ASN A 139 1.41 -13.65 -6.27
N GLY A 140 2.38 -13.12 -5.54
CA GLY A 140 3.68 -13.74 -5.34
C GLY A 140 4.38 -14.06 -6.68
N ASN A 141 4.71 -15.31 -6.91
CA ASN A 141 5.33 -15.77 -8.15
C ASN A 141 4.31 -16.11 -9.29
N ARG A 142 3.09 -15.61 -9.19
CA ARG A 142 2.06 -15.80 -10.21
C ARG A 142 1.64 -14.48 -10.82
N ALA A 143 1.37 -14.49 -12.13
CA ALA A 143 0.75 -13.39 -12.83
C ALA A 143 -0.39 -13.90 -13.71
N THR A 144 -1.55 -13.29 -13.60
CA THR A 144 -2.69 -13.59 -14.46
C THR A 144 -2.98 -12.42 -15.37
N VAL A 145 -2.77 -12.61 -16.67
CA VAL A 145 -3.10 -11.63 -17.71
C VAL A 145 -4.56 -11.81 -18.08
N ILE A 146 -5.38 -10.81 -17.84
CA ILE A 146 -6.81 -10.81 -18.12
C ILE A 146 -7.06 -9.87 -19.31
N ASN A 147 -7.61 -10.41 -20.38
CA ASN A 147 -8.04 -9.61 -21.52
C ASN A 147 -9.33 -8.88 -21.19
N ILE A 148 -9.32 -7.55 -21.25
CA ILE A 148 -10.43 -6.71 -20.81
C ILE A 148 -11.05 -5.91 -21.95
N THR A 149 -12.36 -5.71 -21.88
CA THR A 149 -13.12 -4.88 -22.81
C THR A 149 -13.42 -3.50 -22.23
N ASN A 150 -13.50 -3.41 -20.93
CA ASN A 150 -13.77 -2.17 -20.23
C ASN A 150 -13.01 -2.12 -18.91
N TRP A 151 -12.73 -0.91 -18.48
CA TRP A 151 -12.04 -0.67 -17.22
C TRP A 151 -12.46 0.69 -16.63
N LYS A 152 -12.25 0.83 -15.35
CA LYS A 152 -12.30 2.10 -14.62
C LYS A 152 -11.49 2.01 -13.34
N THR A 153 -10.88 3.11 -12.94
CA THR A 153 -10.32 3.27 -11.59
C THR A 153 -11.41 3.77 -10.64
N TYR A 154 -11.34 3.32 -9.44
CA TYR A 154 -12.22 3.72 -8.35
C TYR A 154 -11.35 4.26 -7.20
N GLU A 155 -11.43 5.55 -6.96
CA GLU A 155 -10.71 6.30 -5.92
C GLU A 155 -9.18 6.10 -5.87
N GLY A 156 -8.56 5.60 -6.95
CA GLY A 156 -7.12 5.33 -7.04
C GLY A 156 -6.69 3.96 -6.53
N GLU A 157 -7.37 3.41 -5.54
CA GLU A 157 -7.00 2.18 -4.85
C GLU A 157 -7.57 0.92 -5.50
N GLN A 158 -8.65 1.06 -6.23
CA GLN A 158 -9.35 -0.06 -6.85
C GLN A 158 -9.49 0.12 -8.37
N ILE A 159 -9.46 -1.01 -9.04
CA ILE A 159 -9.66 -1.08 -10.49
C ILE A 159 -10.82 -2.02 -10.80
N GLN A 160 -11.85 -1.52 -11.44
CA GLN A 160 -12.90 -2.36 -11.97
C GLN A 160 -12.62 -2.71 -13.43
N VAL A 161 -12.70 -3.96 -13.76
CA VAL A 161 -12.50 -4.47 -15.13
C VAL A 161 -13.66 -5.35 -15.55
N LYS A 162 -13.93 -5.37 -16.88
CA LYS A 162 -14.89 -6.27 -17.50
C LYS A 162 -14.22 -7.04 -18.64
N THR A 163 -14.46 -8.34 -18.69
CA THR A 163 -13.98 -9.25 -19.73
C THR A 163 -14.98 -9.37 -20.88
N GLU A 164 -14.57 -9.95 -22.02
CA GLU A 164 -15.44 -10.15 -23.20
C GLU A 164 -16.62 -11.09 -22.89
N ASP A 165 -16.37 -12.12 -22.10
CA ASP A 165 -17.38 -13.11 -21.68
C ASP A 165 -18.33 -12.60 -20.58
N GLY A 166 -18.14 -11.38 -20.11
CA GLY A 166 -19.07 -10.66 -19.24
C GLY A 166 -18.73 -10.69 -17.75
N ILE A 167 -17.63 -11.33 -17.34
CA ILE A 167 -17.17 -11.27 -15.93
C ILE A 167 -16.77 -9.83 -15.61
N THR A 168 -17.24 -9.31 -14.48
CA THR A 168 -16.83 -8.04 -13.93
C THR A 168 -16.17 -8.25 -12.58
N MET A 169 -15.01 -7.63 -12.38
CA MET A 169 -14.22 -7.75 -11.15
C MET A 169 -13.85 -6.39 -10.61
N LEU A 170 -13.84 -6.25 -9.30
CA LEU A 170 -13.23 -5.16 -8.56
C LEU A 170 -11.94 -5.67 -7.93
N LEU A 171 -10.82 -5.11 -8.36
CA LEU A 171 -9.46 -5.54 -8.03
C LEU A 171 -8.73 -4.42 -7.29
N SER A 172 -7.70 -4.74 -6.55
CA SER A 172 -6.82 -3.73 -5.95
C SER A 172 -5.83 -3.17 -6.97
N SER A 173 -5.60 -1.87 -6.94
CA SER A 173 -4.56 -1.22 -7.75
C SER A 173 -3.14 -1.61 -7.33
N TYR A 174 -2.94 -2.02 -6.08
CA TYR A 174 -1.63 -2.40 -5.55
C TYR A 174 -1.02 -3.61 -6.27
N ASN A 175 -1.85 -4.59 -6.60
CA ASN A 175 -1.40 -5.83 -7.25
C ASN A 175 -1.90 -5.97 -8.70
N THR A 176 -2.56 -4.97 -9.25
CA THR A 176 -3.11 -5.01 -10.61
C THR A 176 -2.56 -3.86 -11.46
N LYS A 177 -1.96 -4.20 -12.58
CA LYS A 177 -1.48 -3.22 -13.57
C LYS A 177 -2.30 -3.30 -14.85
N LEU A 178 -2.63 -2.15 -15.44
CA LEU A 178 -3.29 -2.09 -16.73
C LEU A 178 -2.28 -1.79 -17.84
N PHE A 179 -2.46 -2.43 -18.99
CA PHE A 179 -1.58 -2.28 -20.16
C PHE A 179 -2.37 -1.98 -21.41
N TYR A 180 -1.81 -1.11 -22.25
CA TYR A 180 -2.14 -0.99 -23.65
C TYR A 180 -0.91 -1.36 -24.47
N ASP A 181 -0.94 -2.53 -25.06
CA ASP A 181 0.21 -3.14 -25.74
C ASP A 181 -0.01 -3.36 -27.25
N ILE A 182 -1.09 -2.77 -27.82
CA ILE A 182 -1.39 -2.88 -29.25
C ILE A 182 -0.31 -2.16 -30.06
N ASN A 183 0.25 -2.88 -31.03
CA ASN A 183 1.38 -2.44 -31.85
C ASN A 183 2.71 -2.19 -31.09
N CYS A 184 2.79 -2.57 -29.82
CA CYS A 184 4.03 -2.51 -29.07
C CYS A 184 4.92 -3.72 -29.34
N LYS A 185 6.25 -3.54 -29.26
CA LYS A 185 7.21 -4.64 -29.38
C LYS A 185 7.12 -5.57 -28.17
N ILE A 186 6.94 -4.98 -27.00
CA ILE A 186 6.80 -5.68 -25.71
C ILE A 186 5.32 -5.79 -25.38
N LYS A 187 4.91 -6.96 -24.94
CA LYS A 187 3.54 -7.30 -24.59
C LYS A 187 3.37 -7.41 -23.08
N ALA A 188 2.14 -7.21 -22.59
CA ALA A 188 1.81 -7.35 -21.17
C ALA A 188 2.22 -8.73 -20.62
N GLU A 189 2.08 -9.80 -21.41
CA GLU A 189 2.50 -11.15 -21.03
C GLU A 189 4.02 -11.26 -20.80
N GLN A 190 4.81 -10.52 -21.58
CA GLN A 190 6.27 -10.49 -21.41
C GLN A 190 6.63 -9.71 -20.13
N VAL A 191 5.95 -8.59 -19.87
CA VAL A 191 6.13 -7.84 -18.62
C VAL A 191 5.72 -8.70 -17.41
N ALA A 192 4.60 -9.43 -17.51
CA ALA A 192 4.17 -10.38 -16.49
C ALA A 192 5.25 -11.46 -16.23
N THR A 193 5.84 -12.02 -17.30
CA THR A 193 6.94 -13.00 -17.18
C THR A 193 8.17 -12.40 -16.51
N MET A 194 8.55 -11.17 -16.87
CA MET A 194 9.67 -10.47 -16.26
C MET A 194 9.43 -10.18 -14.77
N TYR A 195 8.18 -9.90 -14.40
CA TYR A 195 7.81 -9.59 -13.01
C TYR A 195 7.87 -10.81 -12.10
N VAL A 196 7.36 -11.96 -12.56
CA VAL A 196 7.36 -13.19 -11.75
C VAL A 196 8.65 -14.00 -11.86
N GLY A 197 9.51 -13.70 -12.85
CA GLY A 197 10.79 -14.36 -13.07
C GLY A 197 10.68 -15.76 -13.71
N SER A 198 11.85 -16.42 -13.86
CA SER A 198 11.96 -17.73 -14.53
C SER A 198 11.22 -18.87 -13.83
N ASP A 199 11.07 -18.78 -12.51
CA ASP A 199 10.38 -19.77 -11.69
C ASP A 199 8.89 -19.44 -11.50
N GLY A 200 8.42 -18.31 -12.07
CA GLY A 200 7.06 -17.85 -11.97
C GLY A 200 6.11 -18.48 -12.99
N VAL A 201 4.82 -18.35 -12.71
CA VAL A 201 3.74 -18.86 -13.56
C VAL A 201 2.96 -17.69 -14.12
N VAL A 202 2.87 -17.61 -15.46
CA VAL A 202 2.02 -16.65 -16.16
C VAL A 202 0.85 -17.39 -16.80
N SER A 203 -0.36 -16.96 -16.47
CA SER A 203 -1.62 -17.46 -17.03
C SER A 203 -2.32 -16.36 -17.82
N ILE A 204 -3.13 -16.74 -18.81
CA ILE A 204 -3.87 -15.80 -19.64
C ILE A 204 -5.34 -16.16 -19.64
N TYR A 205 -6.19 -15.22 -19.25
CA TYR A 205 -7.63 -15.36 -19.24
C TYR A 205 -8.30 -14.56 -20.38
N GLY A 206 -9.29 -15.15 -21.00
CA GLY A 206 -10.10 -14.53 -22.03
C GLY A 206 -9.42 -14.43 -23.40
N LYS A 207 -10.20 -14.08 -24.42
CA LYS A 207 -9.72 -13.89 -25.77
C LYS A 207 -9.06 -12.53 -25.92
N ASN A 208 -7.99 -12.48 -26.72
CA ASN A 208 -7.30 -11.23 -27.00
C ASN A 208 -8.23 -10.21 -27.66
N THR A 209 -8.40 -9.05 -27.06
CA THR A 209 -9.21 -7.94 -27.57
C THR A 209 -8.29 -6.83 -28.07
N ASP A 210 -8.55 -6.36 -29.30
CA ASP A 210 -7.75 -5.29 -29.90
C ASP A 210 -8.14 -3.89 -29.41
N SER A 211 -9.20 -3.75 -28.61
CA SER A 211 -9.63 -2.49 -28.04
C SER A 211 -10.48 -2.67 -26.80
N SER A 212 -10.11 -2.01 -25.74
CA SER A 212 -11.04 -1.72 -24.65
C SER A 212 -11.42 -0.24 -24.66
N SER A 213 -12.52 0.10 -24.04
CA SER A 213 -12.88 1.50 -23.81
C SER A 213 -13.02 1.76 -22.32
N TYR A 214 -12.51 2.91 -21.90
CA TYR A 214 -12.88 3.45 -20.61
C TYR A 214 -14.39 3.69 -20.58
N ASN A 215 -15.05 3.15 -19.59
CA ASN A 215 -16.50 3.27 -19.50
C ASN A 215 -16.92 3.74 -18.11
N TYR A 216 -17.31 5.00 -18.03
CA TYR A 216 -17.83 5.61 -16.81
C TYR A 216 -19.04 4.89 -16.22
N THR A 217 -19.79 4.14 -17.03
CA THR A 217 -21.02 3.47 -16.59
C THR A 217 -20.79 2.09 -16.00
N ILE A 218 -19.60 1.49 -16.13
CA ILE A 218 -19.38 0.16 -15.56
C ILE A 218 -19.26 0.21 -14.05
N LEU A 219 -18.74 1.31 -13.56
CA LEU A 219 -18.57 1.52 -12.14
C LEU A 219 -19.70 2.34 -11.61
N ASP A 220 -20.75 1.65 -11.31
CA ASP A 220 -21.71 2.13 -10.34
C ASP A 220 -21.44 1.41 -9.01
N ILE A 221 -21.36 2.14 -7.92
CA ILE A 221 -21.34 1.61 -6.56
C ILE A 221 -22.54 0.68 -6.32
N ASN A 222 -23.60 0.85 -7.10
CA ASN A 222 -24.75 -0.05 -7.12
C ASN A 222 -24.51 -1.36 -7.88
N TYR A 223 -23.28 -1.61 -8.36
CA TYR A 223 -23.01 -2.83 -9.08
C TYR A 223 -23.11 -4.05 -8.16
N GLY A 224 -23.97 -4.99 -8.50
CA GLY A 224 -24.15 -6.21 -7.75
C GLY A 224 -23.01 -7.18 -8.02
N PHE A 225 -22.20 -7.45 -7.03
CA PHE A 225 -21.28 -8.59 -7.03
C PHE A 225 -21.99 -9.81 -6.40
N ASN A 226 -21.70 -10.99 -6.89
CA ASN A 226 -22.31 -12.23 -6.37
C ASN A 226 -21.31 -13.15 -5.68
N LYS A 227 -20.03 -12.94 -5.94
CA LYS A 227 -18.94 -13.74 -5.37
C LYS A 227 -17.81 -12.85 -4.90
N ALA A 228 -16.99 -13.37 -4.00
CA ALA A 228 -15.69 -12.81 -3.66
C ALA A 228 -14.62 -13.90 -3.75
N ILE A 229 -13.42 -13.51 -4.17
CA ILE A 229 -12.20 -14.29 -4.04
C ILE A 229 -11.39 -13.66 -2.91
N ILE A 230 -11.17 -14.42 -1.84
CA ILE A 230 -10.25 -14.03 -0.75
C ILE A 230 -8.92 -14.73 -1.05
N LEU A 231 -7.90 -13.95 -1.35
CA LEU A 231 -6.60 -14.41 -1.82
C LEU A 231 -5.58 -14.24 -0.70
N LYS A 232 -5.32 -15.29 0.06
CA LYS A 232 -4.35 -15.26 1.16
C LYS A 232 -3.22 -16.24 0.87
N ASP A 233 -1.98 -15.77 0.98
CA ASP A 233 -0.79 -16.53 0.60
C ASP A 233 -0.96 -17.08 -0.85
N LYS A 234 -0.97 -18.35 -1.04
CA LYS A 234 -1.15 -19.04 -2.33
C LYS A 234 -2.51 -19.76 -2.45
N ILE A 235 -3.46 -19.38 -1.63
CA ILE A 235 -4.78 -19.99 -1.58
C ILE A 235 -5.84 -18.97 -1.97
N ALA A 236 -6.66 -19.31 -2.95
CA ALA A 236 -7.87 -18.56 -3.29
C ALA A 236 -9.09 -19.22 -2.67
N THR A 237 -9.82 -18.51 -1.85
CA THR A 237 -11.08 -18.96 -1.26
C THR A 237 -12.24 -18.24 -1.94
N ILE A 238 -13.12 -18.99 -2.60
CA ILE A 238 -14.28 -18.44 -3.30
C ILE A 238 -15.51 -18.58 -2.40
N VAL A 239 -16.23 -17.48 -2.21
CA VAL A 239 -17.45 -17.42 -1.39
C VAL A 239 -18.57 -16.68 -2.14
N ASN A 240 -19.82 -17.05 -1.87
CA ASN A 240 -20.97 -16.26 -2.30
C ASN A 240 -21.18 -15.06 -1.36
N VAL A 241 -21.51 -13.91 -1.92
CA VAL A 241 -21.70 -12.66 -1.20
C VAL A 241 -23.18 -12.28 -1.19
N GLU A 242 -23.76 -12.07 0.00
CA GLU A 242 -25.13 -11.56 0.15
C GLU A 242 -25.21 -10.05 0.10
N PHE A 243 -24.27 -9.39 0.78
CA PHE A 243 -24.13 -7.94 0.85
C PHE A 243 -22.66 -7.57 0.85
N TRP A 244 -22.36 -6.39 0.32
CA TRP A 244 -21.03 -5.83 0.39
C TRP A 244 -21.12 -4.31 0.59
N ASN A 245 -20.10 -3.76 1.15
CA ASN A 245 -19.89 -2.33 1.20
C ASN A 245 -18.41 -2.01 1.15
N ASP A 246 -18.09 -0.93 0.49
CA ASP A 246 -16.79 -0.33 0.49
C ASP A 246 -16.63 0.58 1.71
N TYR A 247 -15.48 0.52 2.34
CA TYR A 247 -15.15 1.30 3.50
C TYR A 247 -13.85 2.05 3.28
N ASP A 248 -13.98 3.35 3.00
CA ASP A 248 -12.88 4.27 2.69
C ASP A 248 -11.91 3.77 1.60
N GLY A 249 -12.40 2.99 0.62
CA GLY A 249 -11.63 2.52 -0.54
C GLY A 249 -10.68 1.35 -0.26
N GLU A 250 -10.15 1.21 0.93
CA GLU A 250 -9.14 0.20 1.29
C GLU A 250 -9.70 -1.05 1.94
N GLN A 251 -10.85 -0.93 2.56
CA GLN A 251 -11.52 -2.04 3.24
C GLN A 251 -12.85 -2.38 2.56
N ILE A 252 -13.14 -3.67 2.54
CA ILE A 252 -14.42 -4.18 2.09
C ILE A 252 -15.09 -4.92 3.25
N GLN A 253 -16.34 -4.59 3.50
CA GLN A 253 -17.18 -5.35 4.38
C GLN A 253 -18.07 -6.30 3.58
N LEU A 254 -18.03 -7.58 3.90
CA LEU A 254 -18.76 -8.64 3.22
C LEU A 254 -19.68 -9.40 4.20
N ARG A 255 -20.91 -9.62 3.77
CA ARG A 255 -21.74 -10.68 4.33
C ARG A 255 -21.64 -11.90 3.44
N ILE A 256 -20.92 -12.91 3.91
CA ILE A 256 -20.78 -14.18 3.21
C ILE A 256 -22.09 -14.98 3.35
N LYS A 257 -22.56 -15.56 2.26
CA LYS A 257 -23.76 -16.41 2.26
C LYS A 257 -23.54 -17.65 3.14
N ASP A 258 -24.41 -17.86 4.14
CA ASP A 258 -24.28 -18.93 5.13
C ASP A 258 -22.93 -18.93 5.90
N GLY A 259 -22.24 -17.81 5.91
CA GLY A 259 -20.91 -17.61 6.50
C GLY A 259 -20.81 -16.35 7.35
N PRO A 260 -19.63 -16.03 7.86
CA PRO A 260 -19.43 -14.90 8.75
C PRO A 260 -19.59 -13.55 8.04
N LEU A 261 -19.82 -12.52 8.85
CA LEU A 261 -19.55 -11.14 8.45
C LEU A 261 -18.04 -10.91 8.50
N LEU A 262 -17.47 -10.36 7.46
CA LEU A 262 -16.05 -10.13 7.28
C LEU A 262 -15.77 -8.66 6.98
N LEU A 263 -14.81 -8.06 7.67
CA LEU A 263 -14.15 -6.81 7.28
C LEU A 263 -12.70 -7.15 6.89
N THR A 264 -12.35 -6.89 5.66
CA THR A 264 -11.06 -7.27 5.06
C THR A 264 -10.51 -6.14 4.18
N SER A 265 -9.26 -6.27 3.76
CA SER A 265 -8.62 -5.32 2.84
C SER A 265 -9.00 -5.61 1.39
N THR A 266 -9.14 -4.56 0.58
CA THR A 266 -9.27 -4.66 -0.88
C THR A 266 -8.03 -5.26 -1.53
N TYR A 267 -6.87 -5.17 -0.87
CA TYR A 267 -5.59 -5.69 -1.38
C TYR A 267 -5.64 -7.18 -1.75
N ASP A 268 -6.30 -7.98 -0.96
CA ASP A 268 -6.34 -9.44 -1.10
C ASP A 268 -7.76 -10.02 -1.24
N THR A 269 -8.77 -9.15 -1.37
CA THR A 269 -10.17 -9.57 -1.54
C THR A 269 -10.78 -8.92 -2.78
N PHE A 270 -11.05 -9.75 -3.79
CA PHE A 270 -11.61 -9.31 -5.06
C PHE A 270 -13.10 -9.60 -5.13
N LEU A 271 -13.89 -8.59 -5.49
CA LEU A 271 -15.32 -8.77 -5.73
C LEU A 271 -15.58 -9.13 -7.19
N VAL A 272 -16.49 -10.04 -7.43
CA VAL A 272 -16.75 -10.60 -8.75
C VAL A 272 -18.24 -10.68 -9.04
N ASN A 273 -18.59 -10.36 -10.28
CA ASN A 273 -19.88 -10.67 -10.87
C ASN A 273 -19.65 -11.53 -12.12
N ASP A 274 -20.02 -12.79 -12.04
CA ASP A 274 -19.92 -13.75 -13.13
C ASP A 274 -21.30 -14.24 -13.65
N LEU A 275 -22.41 -13.67 -13.17
CA LEU A 275 -23.77 -14.12 -13.52
C LEU A 275 -24.12 -13.97 -15.01
N ALA A 276 -23.47 -13.07 -15.72
CA ALA A 276 -23.65 -12.88 -17.15
C ALA A 276 -22.66 -13.68 -18.01
N SER A 277 -21.74 -14.42 -17.37
CA SER A 277 -20.69 -15.20 -18.04
C SER A 277 -21.11 -16.66 -18.25
N GLU A 278 -20.62 -17.26 -19.32
CA GLU A 278 -20.66 -18.72 -19.51
C GLU A 278 -19.54 -19.45 -18.74
N HIS A 279 -18.55 -18.70 -18.22
CA HIS A 279 -17.40 -19.20 -17.49
C HIS A 279 -17.54 -18.94 -15.99
N ASP A 280 -16.98 -19.84 -15.20
CA ASP A 280 -16.96 -19.71 -13.75
C ASP A 280 -15.69 -18.95 -13.31
N ILE A 281 -15.82 -18.08 -12.31
CA ILE A 281 -14.69 -17.37 -11.68
C ILE A 281 -13.63 -18.32 -11.12
N LYS A 282 -13.96 -19.59 -10.92
CA LYS A 282 -13.02 -20.60 -10.44
C LYS A 282 -11.78 -20.73 -11.34
N GLU A 283 -11.94 -20.59 -12.66
CA GLU A 283 -10.82 -20.62 -13.60
C GLU A 283 -9.83 -19.48 -13.30
N ILE A 284 -10.33 -18.26 -13.04
CA ILE A 284 -9.48 -17.13 -12.67
C ILE A 284 -8.81 -17.37 -11.30
N ALA A 285 -9.54 -17.89 -10.33
CA ALA A 285 -8.98 -18.23 -9.02
C ALA A 285 -7.86 -19.28 -9.10
N GLU A 286 -8.00 -20.29 -9.97
CA GLU A 286 -6.95 -21.31 -10.25
C GLU A 286 -5.70 -20.69 -10.91
N MET A 287 -5.87 -19.64 -11.70
CA MET A 287 -4.75 -18.91 -12.30
C MET A 287 -4.01 -18.04 -11.26
N LEU A 288 -4.74 -17.49 -10.29
CA LEU A 288 -4.21 -16.60 -9.25
C LEU A 288 -3.55 -17.33 -8.07
N SER A 289 -3.77 -18.65 -7.91
CA SER A 289 -3.38 -19.37 -6.70
C SER A 289 -2.86 -20.78 -6.99
N ASP A 290 -2.15 -21.36 -6.02
CA ASP A 290 -1.73 -22.77 -6.06
C ASP A 290 -2.86 -23.73 -5.63
N LYS A 291 -3.82 -23.21 -4.85
CA LYS A 291 -4.93 -23.98 -4.31
C LYS A 291 -6.20 -23.13 -4.32
N VAL A 292 -7.28 -23.71 -4.82
CA VAL A 292 -8.61 -23.12 -4.74
C VAL A 292 -9.46 -23.89 -3.75
N VAL A 293 -10.13 -23.16 -2.87
CA VAL A 293 -11.16 -23.67 -1.97
C VAL A 293 -12.46 -22.97 -2.32
N ASP A 294 -13.43 -23.73 -2.77
CA ASP A 294 -14.70 -23.23 -3.26
C ASP A 294 -15.83 -23.56 -2.26
N TYR A 295 -16.38 -22.51 -1.65
CA TYR A 295 -17.54 -22.57 -0.77
C TYR A 295 -18.83 -22.06 -1.44
N THR A 296 -18.81 -21.87 -2.75
CA THR A 296 -19.99 -21.37 -3.46
C THR A 296 -21.08 -22.45 -3.55
N ASN A 297 -22.32 -21.98 -3.60
CA ASN A 297 -23.47 -22.85 -3.86
C ASN A 297 -23.93 -22.58 -5.31
N ALA A 298 -23.95 -23.62 -6.14
CA ALA A 298 -24.35 -23.52 -7.55
C ALA A 298 -25.78 -22.97 -7.74
N ASP A 299 -26.65 -23.11 -6.73
CA ASP A 299 -28.03 -22.61 -6.78
C ASP A 299 -28.14 -21.13 -6.39
N TYR A 300 -27.01 -20.46 -6.02
CA TYR A 300 -27.00 -19.07 -5.60
C TYR A 300 -26.82 -18.14 -6.79
N ASN A 301 -27.92 -17.62 -7.32
CA ASN A 301 -27.98 -16.71 -8.48
C ASN A 301 -28.46 -15.32 -8.09
N MET A 302 -28.09 -14.83 -6.90
CA MET A 302 -28.51 -13.51 -6.45
C MET A 302 -27.35 -12.51 -6.57
N PHE A 303 -27.68 -11.28 -7.01
CA PHE A 303 -26.76 -10.15 -6.90
C PHE A 303 -26.69 -9.68 -5.45
N ALA A 304 -25.50 -9.62 -4.90
CA ALA A 304 -25.27 -8.85 -3.70
C ALA A 304 -25.36 -7.37 -4.04
N LEU A 305 -26.39 -6.72 -3.56
CA LEU A 305 -26.52 -5.27 -3.71
C LEU A 305 -25.55 -4.59 -2.75
N HIS A 306 -24.99 -3.51 -3.22
CA HIS A 306 -24.34 -2.56 -2.34
C HIS A 306 -25.37 -2.04 -1.33
N ASN A 307 -25.06 -2.12 -0.07
CA ASN A 307 -25.96 -1.68 0.99
C ASN A 307 -25.24 -0.69 1.90
N TYR A 308 -25.51 0.58 1.72
CA TYR A 308 -24.98 1.66 2.56
C TYR A 308 -25.30 1.49 4.04
N ASP A 309 -26.46 0.87 4.36
CA ASP A 309 -26.85 0.61 5.74
C ASP A 309 -26.14 -0.61 6.36
N PHE A 310 -25.43 -1.38 5.52
CA PHE A 310 -24.81 -2.64 5.95
C PHE A 310 -23.56 -2.40 6.79
N VAL A 311 -22.78 -1.39 6.47
CA VAL A 311 -21.70 -0.95 7.36
C VAL A 311 -22.32 -0.10 8.46
N ASP A 312 -23.06 -0.74 9.30
CA ASP A 312 -23.38 -0.16 10.57
C ASP A 312 -22.29 -0.57 11.56
N PHE A 313 -21.62 0.40 12.14
CA PHE A 313 -20.69 0.22 13.26
C PHE A 313 -21.33 -0.50 14.47
N LYS A 314 -22.60 -0.86 14.37
CA LYS A 314 -23.30 -1.73 15.35
C LYS A 314 -22.95 -3.20 15.21
N TYR A 315 -22.29 -3.62 14.12
CA TYR A 315 -21.84 -4.99 14.00
C TYR A 315 -20.62 -5.21 14.90
N GLY A 316 -20.80 -6.00 15.94
CA GLY A 316 -19.70 -6.40 16.78
C GLY A 316 -18.87 -7.49 16.10
N PHE A 317 -17.62 -7.23 15.80
CA PHE A 317 -16.66 -8.29 15.47
C PHE A 317 -16.17 -8.97 16.75
N ALA A 318 -16.01 -10.28 16.69
CA ALA A 318 -15.62 -11.10 17.84
C ALA A 318 -14.21 -11.67 17.69
N HIS A 319 -13.73 -11.78 16.48
CA HIS A 319 -12.48 -12.44 16.15
C HIS A 319 -11.67 -11.57 15.20
N ALA A 320 -10.35 -11.66 15.32
CA ALA A 320 -9.42 -11.15 14.34
C ALA A 320 -8.55 -12.30 13.81
N VAL A 321 -8.19 -12.19 12.55
CA VAL A 321 -7.17 -13.03 11.92
C VAL A 321 -6.06 -12.11 11.44
N ILE A 322 -4.87 -12.32 11.98
CA ILE A 322 -3.67 -11.66 11.46
C ILE A 322 -2.99 -12.64 10.51
N SER A 323 -2.71 -12.18 9.30
CA SER A 323 -2.02 -12.96 8.28
C SER A 323 -0.81 -12.20 7.74
N ASN A 324 0.30 -12.90 7.59
CA ASN A 324 1.51 -12.37 6.96
C ASN A 324 2.27 -13.48 6.25
N LYS A 325 2.37 -13.38 4.93
CA LYS A 325 2.98 -14.42 4.08
C LYS A 325 2.42 -15.81 4.44
N ASN A 326 3.25 -16.73 4.85
CA ASN A 326 2.89 -18.13 5.06
C ASN A 326 2.41 -18.44 6.50
N MET A 327 1.89 -17.45 7.21
CA MET A 327 1.38 -17.61 8.56
C MET A 327 0.03 -16.93 8.73
N ALA A 328 -0.85 -17.56 9.51
CA ALA A 328 -2.11 -16.97 9.92
C ALA A 328 -2.38 -17.27 11.39
N SER A 329 -2.85 -16.28 12.14
CA SER A 329 -3.18 -16.40 13.55
C SER A 329 -4.56 -15.85 13.82
N GLY A 330 -5.48 -16.73 14.23
CA GLY A 330 -6.85 -16.36 14.63
C GLY A 330 -7.02 -16.36 16.13
N PHE A 331 -7.65 -15.33 16.66
CA PHE A 331 -7.89 -15.15 18.08
C PHE A 331 -9.15 -14.33 18.36
N ASP A 332 -9.67 -14.48 19.59
CA ASP A 332 -10.76 -13.64 20.07
C ASP A 332 -10.25 -12.22 20.35
N ILE A 333 -11.11 -11.22 20.15
CA ILE A 333 -10.84 -9.83 20.52
C ILE A 333 -11.82 -9.36 21.60
N GLU A 334 -11.36 -8.44 22.45
CA GLU A 334 -12.19 -7.84 23.48
C GLU A 334 -12.88 -6.56 23.01
N LYS A 335 -12.15 -5.77 22.20
CA LYS A 335 -12.61 -4.52 21.63
C LYS A 335 -11.95 -4.29 20.30
N TRP A 336 -12.60 -3.52 19.44
CA TRP A 336 -12.07 -3.12 18.16
C TRP A 336 -12.59 -1.74 17.75
N LYS A 337 -11.87 -1.09 16.88
CA LYS A 337 -12.32 0.07 16.13
C LYS A 337 -11.51 0.24 14.86
N THR A 338 -12.14 0.68 13.78
CA THR A 338 -11.43 1.17 12.59
C THR A 338 -11.05 2.63 12.77
N TYR A 339 -9.95 3.00 12.16
CA TYR A 339 -9.44 4.35 12.13
C TYR A 339 -9.14 4.71 10.67
N ASN A 340 -9.95 5.62 10.13
CA ASN A 340 -9.89 6.12 8.74
C ASN A 340 -9.75 5.04 7.65
N GLY A 341 -10.38 3.88 7.82
CA GLY A 341 -10.36 2.81 6.81
C GLY A 341 -9.07 1.99 6.73
N GLU A 342 -7.93 2.55 7.07
CA GLU A 342 -6.62 1.93 6.90
C GLU A 342 -6.13 1.18 8.12
N GLN A 343 -6.46 1.67 9.28
CA GLN A 343 -5.97 1.12 10.55
C GLN A 343 -7.09 0.53 11.40
N ILE A 344 -6.74 -0.52 12.11
CA ILE A 344 -7.62 -1.21 13.04
C ILE A 344 -6.97 -1.26 14.41
N GLN A 345 -7.65 -0.72 15.41
CA GLN A 345 -7.24 -0.88 16.80
C GLN A 345 -7.95 -2.06 17.44
N LEU A 346 -7.18 -2.93 18.08
CA LEU A 346 -7.67 -4.14 18.74
C LEU A 346 -7.22 -4.18 20.20
N THR A 347 -8.09 -4.65 21.09
CA THR A 347 -7.68 -5.13 22.40
C THR A 347 -7.72 -6.65 22.41
N LEU A 348 -6.58 -7.25 22.71
CA LEU A 348 -6.44 -8.69 22.84
C LEU A 348 -6.97 -9.19 24.18
N PRO A 349 -7.30 -10.49 24.33
CA PRO A 349 -7.71 -11.07 25.59
C PRO A 349 -6.68 -10.97 26.73
N SER A 350 -5.41 -10.75 26.38
CA SER A 350 -4.34 -10.45 27.34
C SER A 350 -4.41 -9.04 27.95
N GLY A 351 -5.25 -8.15 27.39
CA GLY A 351 -5.32 -6.74 27.70
C GLY A 351 -4.33 -5.88 26.92
N ASP A 352 -3.52 -6.48 26.05
CA ASP A 352 -2.65 -5.74 25.14
C ASP A 352 -3.45 -5.02 24.07
N VAL A 353 -3.04 -3.81 23.72
CA VAL A 353 -3.67 -3.00 22.68
C VAL A 353 -2.71 -2.83 21.52
N ILE A 354 -3.19 -3.13 20.34
CA ILE A 354 -2.45 -2.95 19.08
C ILE A 354 -3.21 -2.04 18.13
N LEU A 355 -2.51 -1.19 17.42
CA LEU A 355 -2.99 -0.45 16.27
C LEU A 355 -2.27 -1.02 15.04
N THR A 356 -3.01 -1.67 14.17
CA THR A 356 -2.48 -2.38 13.01
C THR A 356 -3.16 -1.91 11.73
N SER A 357 -2.56 -2.19 10.59
CA SER A 357 -3.15 -1.95 9.28
C SER A 357 -4.21 -3.00 8.94
N SER A 358 -5.20 -2.59 8.15
CA SER A 358 -6.18 -3.48 7.53
C SER A 358 -5.54 -4.53 6.62
N MET A 359 -4.34 -4.28 6.09
CA MET A 359 -3.63 -5.27 5.26
C MET A 359 -3.22 -6.54 6.03
N PHE A 360 -3.05 -6.45 7.35
CA PHE A 360 -2.66 -7.59 8.18
C PHE A 360 -3.81 -8.22 8.94
N ALA A 361 -4.90 -7.49 9.15
CA ALA A 361 -5.94 -7.91 10.08
C ALA A 361 -7.32 -7.93 9.43
N ASP A 362 -7.90 -9.11 9.35
CA ASP A 362 -9.31 -9.32 9.00
C ASP A 362 -10.15 -9.51 10.27
N LEU A 363 -11.32 -8.88 10.32
CA LEU A 363 -12.25 -8.99 11.43
C LEU A 363 -13.47 -9.83 11.07
N PHE A 364 -13.90 -10.68 11.98
CA PHE A 364 -14.99 -11.64 11.77
C PHE A 364 -16.05 -11.57 12.86
N ASN A 365 -17.29 -11.81 12.41
CA ASN A 365 -18.44 -12.11 13.26
C ASN A 365 -19.14 -13.34 12.71
N ASP A 366 -19.05 -14.46 13.43
CA ASP A 366 -19.59 -15.75 12.99
C ASP A 366 -21.11 -15.84 13.08
N GLY A 367 -21.74 -15.07 13.94
CA GLY A 367 -23.19 -15.15 14.13
C GLY A 367 -23.68 -16.57 14.43
N ASN A 368 -24.71 -17.01 13.70
CA ASN A 368 -25.27 -18.38 13.77
C ASN A 368 -25.00 -19.18 12.47
N ASP A 369 -24.00 -18.80 11.71
CA ASP A 369 -23.73 -19.29 10.38
C ASP A 369 -23.18 -20.73 10.38
N LYS A 370 -23.36 -21.47 9.28
CA LYS A 370 -22.86 -22.83 9.10
C LYS A 370 -21.37 -22.90 8.93
N MET A 371 -20.83 -21.95 8.15
CA MET A 371 -19.41 -21.71 8.00
C MET A 371 -18.98 -20.65 9.01
N ASN A 372 -17.89 -20.85 9.70
CA ASN A 372 -17.38 -19.95 10.72
C ASN A 372 -15.93 -19.55 10.45
N THR A 373 -15.43 -18.55 11.18
CA THR A 373 -14.06 -18.05 11.08
C THR A 373 -13.03 -19.18 11.19
N SER A 374 -13.21 -20.14 12.10
CA SER A 374 -12.29 -21.27 12.26
C SER A 374 -12.20 -22.16 11.02
N THR A 375 -13.24 -22.20 10.19
CA THR A 375 -13.23 -22.92 8.91
C THR A 375 -12.47 -22.14 7.86
N LEU A 376 -12.72 -20.82 7.77
CA LEU A 376 -12.07 -19.95 6.77
C LEU A 376 -10.57 -19.78 7.04
N ILE A 377 -10.16 -19.61 8.29
CA ILE A 377 -8.76 -19.37 8.65
C ILE A 377 -7.82 -20.49 8.19
N ASN A 378 -8.31 -21.74 8.06
CA ASN A 378 -7.52 -22.86 7.54
C ASN A 378 -7.06 -22.65 6.08
N ASN A 379 -7.66 -21.68 5.39
CA ASN A 379 -7.31 -21.31 4.02
C ASN A 379 -6.50 -20.00 3.96
N TYR A 380 -6.08 -19.45 5.10
CA TYR A 380 -5.31 -18.21 5.16
C TYR A 380 -3.81 -18.44 5.02
N SER A 381 -3.34 -19.67 5.15
CA SER A 381 -1.93 -20.00 4.98
C SER A 381 -1.76 -21.42 4.45
N THR A 382 -0.73 -21.62 3.64
CA THR A 382 -0.31 -22.94 3.16
C THR A 382 0.47 -23.73 4.22
N ASN A 383 1.04 -23.07 5.22
CA ASN A 383 1.96 -23.67 6.19
C ASN A 383 1.42 -23.64 7.62
N GLU A 384 1.53 -22.53 8.30
CA GLU A 384 1.18 -22.46 9.72
C GLU A 384 -0.10 -21.68 9.96
N VAL A 385 -1.07 -22.34 10.58
CA VAL A 385 -2.31 -21.72 11.04
C VAL A 385 -2.44 -21.94 12.54
N THR A 386 -2.37 -20.86 13.30
CA THR A 386 -2.65 -20.88 14.74
C THR A 386 -4.07 -20.39 15.00
N ASN A 387 -4.89 -21.22 15.60
CA ASN A 387 -6.27 -20.88 15.92
C ASN A 387 -6.51 -20.99 17.43
N THR A 388 -6.70 -19.86 18.07
CA THR A 388 -7.01 -19.76 19.52
C THR A 388 -8.41 -19.24 19.80
N ILE A 389 -9.27 -19.19 18.78
CA ILE A 389 -10.67 -18.77 18.91
C ILE A 389 -11.39 -19.73 19.85
N LYS A 390 -11.93 -19.22 20.97
CA LYS A 390 -12.59 -20.00 22.02
C LYS A 390 -14.10 -19.85 22.02
N ASN A 391 -14.59 -18.69 21.60
CA ASN A 391 -15.99 -18.32 21.70
C ASN A 391 -16.54 -17.80 20.36
N PRO A 392 -16.82 -18.71 19.40
CA PRO A 392 -17.21 -18.29 18.05
C PRO A 392 -18.55 -17.52 17.95
N LYS A 393 -19.27 -17.35 19.03
CA LYS A 393 -20.61 -16.72 19.05
C LYS A 393 -20.71 -15.41 19.84
N GLN A 394 -19.62 -14.90 20.41
CA GLN A 394 -19.67 -13.65 21.16
C GLN A 394 -19.42 -12.46 20.25
N THR A 395 -20.47 -11.73 19.92
CA THR A 395 -20.36 -10.43 19.25
C THR A 395 -19.91 -9.36 20.26
N LYS A 396 -18.86 -8.65 19.92
CA LYS A 396 -18.41 -7.47 20.67
C LYS A 396 -18.81 -6.21 19.92
N LEU A 397 -19.52 -5.33 20.60
CA LEU A 397 -19.88 -4.04 20.01
C LEU A 397 -18.63 -3.17 19.81
N ILE A 398 -18.66 -2.39 18.76
CA ILE A 398 -17.66 -1.33 18.60
C ILE A 398 -17.65 -0.43 19.83
N ASN A 399 -16.48 -0.09 20.28
CA ASN A 399 -16.33 0.90 21.35
C ASN A 399 -15.77 2.19 20.77
N TYR A 400 -16.63 3.17 20.56
CA TYR A 400 -16.25 4.48 20.06
C TYR A 400 -15.25 5.22 20.96
N GLU A 401 -15.27 4.93 22.27
CA GLU A 401 -14.33 5.53 23.23
C GLU A 401 -12.96 4.87 23.21
N PHE A 402 -12.83 3.76 22.50
CA PHE A 402 -11.62 2.96 22.51
C PHE A 402 -10.48 3.59 21.72
N LEU A 403 -10.77 4.23 20.61
CA LEU A 403 -9.79 5.05 19.92
C LEU A 403 -9.74 6.42 20.56
N ASP A 404 -9.05 6.48 21.65
CA ASP A 404 -8.61 7.74 22.18
C ASP A 404 -7.16 7.97 21.74
N LEU A 405 -6.90 9.10 21.12
CA LEU A 405 -5.56 9.59 20.76
C LEU A 405 -4.62 9.70 21.97
N VAL A 406 -5.15 9.50 23.16
CA VAL A 406 -4.40 9.47 24.44
C VAL A 406 -3.73 8.12 24.68
N TYR A 407 -3.90 7.13 23.80
CA TYR A 407 -3.30 5.82 24.01
C TYR A 407 -1.77 5.90 23.98
N LYS A 408 -1.16 5.30 25.00
CA LYS A 408 0.28 5.31 25.22
C LYS A 408 0.89 4.07 24.60
N TYR A 409 1.35 4.16 23.37
CA TYR A 409 2.13 3.09 22.76
C TYR A 409 3.58 3.16 23.23
N LYS A 410 4.20 2.01 23.44
CA LYS A 410 5.59 1.87 23.88
C LYS A 410 6.51 1.35 22.79
N TYR A 411 5.95 0.57 21.87
CA TYR A 411 6.72 -0.05 20.81
C TYR A 411 6.00 0.15 19.48
N ALA A 412 6.80 0.26 18.43
CA ALA A 412 6.37 0.04 17.07
C ALA A 412 6.98 -1.27 16.56
N LEU A 413 6.19 -2.04 15.85
CA LEU A 413 6.64 -3.22 15.11
C LEU A 413 6.63 -2.84 13.64
N LYS A 414 7.81 -2.78 13.01
CA LYS A 414 7.94 -2.63 11.56
C LYS A 414 7.97 -4.01 10.93
N VAL A 415 7.06 -4.26 10.00
CA VAL A 415 6.92 -5.56 9.34
C VAL A 415 7.36 -5.45 7.88
N GLU A 416 8.48 -6.05 7.55
CA GLU A 416 9.09 -5.98 6.22
C GLU A 416 9.44 -7.37 5.70
N SER A 417 8.92 -7.74 4.56
CA SER A 417 9.25 -9.02 3.91
C SER A 417 9.14 -10.26 4.83
N GLY A 418 8.23 -10.22 5.80
CA GLY A 418 8.04 -11.27 6.80
C GLY A 418 8.93 -11.14 8.04
N ASN A 419 9.88 -10.20 8.08
CA ASN A 419 10.65 -9.86 9.27
C ASN A 419 9.87 -8.89 10.15
N VAL A 420 10.13 -8.89 11.44
CA VAL A 420 9.55 -7.95 12.40
C VAL A 420 10.64 -7.26 13.19
N THR A 421 10.66 -5.93 13.13
CA THR A 421 11.59 -5.12 13.90
C THR A 421 10.86 -4.46 15.05
N ILE A 422 11.29 -4.73 16.28
CA ILE A 422 10.78 -4.10 17.50
C ILE A 422 11.55 -2.80 17.72
N ILE A 423 10.83 -1.68 17.66
CA ILE A 423 11.36 -0.32 17.79
C ILE A 423 10.78 0.29 19.07
N PRO A 424 11.60 0.63 20.09
CA PRO A 424 11.12 1.34 21.27
C PRO A 424 10.77 2.78 20.93
N ILE A 425 9.65 3.30 21.45
CA ILE A 425 9.22 4.66 21.16
C ILE A 425 8.94 5.47 22.43
N ASN A 426 9.21 6.76 22.38
CA ASN A 426 8.89 7.72 23.42
C ASN A 426 7.70 8.61 23.09
N LYS A 427 7.49 8.88 21.79
CA LYS A 427 6.37 9.67 21.28
C LYS A 427 5.97 9.15 19.92
N TRP A 428 4.70 9.34 19.60
CA TRP A 428 4.14 8.98 18.31
C TRP A 428 3.05 9.97 17.91
N LYS A 429 2.80 10.08 16.63
CA LYS A 429 1.65 10.80 16.10
C LYS A 429 1.35 10.30 14.70
N ASP A 430 0.07 10.26 14.34
CA ASP A 430 -0.34 10.16 12.95
C ASP A 430 0.04 11.45 12.22
N TYR A 431 0.54 11.29 11.02
CA TYR A 431 0.88 12.40 10.17
C TYR A 431 -0.27 12.67 9.22
N ASP A 432 -1.01 13.70 9.54
CA ASP A 432 -2.07 14.23 8.73
C ASP A 432 -1.61 15.59 8.18
N ASN A 433 -1.70 15.77 6.88
CA ASN A 433 -1.23 16.98 6.21
C ASN A 433 -2.24 18.14 6.36
N GLU A 434 -2.75 18.37 7.60
CA GLU A 434 -3.75 19.40 7.92
C GLU A 434 -3.35 20.83 7.47
N ASN A 435 -2.09 21.08 7.14
CA ASN A 435 -1.60 22.44 6.87
C ASN A 435 -1.59 22.85 5.39
N ASN A 436 -1.94 21.98 4.46
CA ASN A 436 -2.06 22.34 3.05
C ASN A 436 -3.46 22.85 2.66
N SER A 437 -4.40 22.93 3.59
CA SER A 437 -5.75 23.40 3.33
C SER A 437 -5.87 24.94 3.39
N ASP A 438 -5.33 25.65 2.42
CA ASP A 438 -5.87 26.98 2.06
C ASP A 438 -7.29 26.88 1.48
N ASP A 439 -7.76 25.68 1.19
CA ASP A 439 -9.12 25.34 0.73
C ASP A 439 -9.96 24.68 1.83
N LYS A 440 -10.27 25.42 2.89
CA LYS A 440 -11.26 25.06 3.95
C LYS A 440 -12.70 24.88 3.43
N LYS A 441 -12.92 24.51 2.19
CA LYS A 441 -14.25 24.43 1.60
C LYS A 441 -14.75 23.03 1.23
N ASP A 442 -13.90 22.01 1.30
CA ASP A 442 -14.37 20.63 1.09
C ASP A 442 -14.45 19.89 2.43
N ASN A 443 -15.69 19.83 2.96
CA ASN A 443 -16.01 19.12 4.20
C ASN A 443 -16.01 17.58 4.03
N ASN A 444 -15.48 17.06 2.93
CA ASN A 444 -15.46 15.62 2.60
C ASN A 444 -14.03 15.05 2.43
N ARG A 445 -12.98 15.77 2.81
CA ARG A 445 -11.66 15.15 2.86
C ARG A 445 -11.57 14.34 4.15
N THR A 446 -11.61 13.04 4.02
CA THR A 446 -11.18 12.09 5.03
C THR A 446 -9.71 12.36 5.35
N ASN A 447 -9.37 12.50 6.61
CA ASN A 447 -7.99 12.63 7.06
C ASN A 447 -7.32 11.27 6.86
N ASN A 448 -6.54 11.11 5.80
CA ASN A 448 -5.78 9.90 5.53
C ASN A 448 -4.61 9.82 6.51
N CYS A 449 -4.62 8.81 7.37
CA CYS A 449 -3.60 8.59 8.40
C CYS A 449 -2.56 7.57 7.95
N GLU A 450 -2.10 7.68 6.70
CA GLU A 450 -1.20 6.72 6.07
C GLU A 450 0.19 6.70 6.70
N GLN A 451 0.58 7.77 7.34
CA GLN A 451 1.92 7.90 7.89
C GLN A 451 1.92 8.04 9.40
N ILE A 452 2.92 7.45 10.01
CA ILE A 452 3.17 7.53 11.45
C ILE A 452 4.53 8.16 11.72
N GLN A 453 4.53 9.17 12.54
CA GLN A 453 5.75 9.80 13.03
C GLN A 453 6.11 9.28 14.41
N LEU A 454 7.36 8.84 14.58
CA LEU A 454 7.88 8.24 15.80
C LEU A 454 9.09 9.04 16.30
N LYS A 455 9.18 9.17 17.62
CA LYS A 455 10.41 9.61 18.30
C LYS A 455 10.89 8.54 19.25
N LEU A 456 12.11 8.10 19.07
CA LEU A 456 12.76 7.06 19.84
C LEU A 456 13.37 7.62 21.14
N PRO A 457 13.73 6.77 22.12
CA PRO A 457 14.32 7.20 23.40
C PRO A 457 15.59 8.05 23.26
N ASP A 458 16.40 7.79 22.27
CA ASP A 458 17.65 8.50 21.99
C ASP A 458 17.49 9.78 21.14
N ASN A 459 16.25 10.20 20.89
CA ASN A 459 15.83 11.31 20.03
C ASN A 459 15.93 11.09 18.51
N THR A 460 16.27 9.91 18.03
CA THR A 460 16.09 9.56 16.62
C THR A 460 14.61 9.72 16.25
N LYS A 461 14.35 10.28 15.07
CA LYS A 461 13.01 10.53 14.55
C LYS A 461 12.80 9.71 13.29
N ILE A 462 11.63 9.14 13.18
CA ILE A 462 11.23 8.28 12.05
C ILE A 462 9.88 8.77 11.53
N LEU A 463 9.74 8.87 10.23
CA LEU A 463 8.47 8.97 9.53
C LEU A 463 8.33 7.71 8.67
N THR A 464 7.29 6.95 8.91
CA THR A 464 7.02 5.66 8.29
C THR A 464 5.55 5.53 7.97
N THR A 465 5.19 4.50 7.23
CA THR A 465 3.79 4.24 6.87
C THR A 465 3.03 3.48 7.96
N ALA A 466 1.72 3.72 8.03
CA ALA A 466 0.80 2.96 8.86
C ALA A 466 0.57 1.52 8.34
N TYR A 467 0.82 1.26 7.06
CA TYR A 467 0.55 -0.04 6.43
C TYR A 467 1.38 -1.19 7.01
N ASP A 468 2.63 -0.94 7.35
CA ASP A 468 3.56 -1.96 7.82
C ASP A 468 4.12 -1.67 9.23
N THR A 469 3.56 -0.67 9.91
CA THR A 469 3.99 -0.27 11.24
C THR A 469 2.86 -0.42 12.25
N ILE A 470 3.01 -1.37 13.15
CA ILE A 470 2.03 -1.71 14.19
C ILE A 470 2.45 -1.03 15.49
N LEU A 471 1.57 -0.25 16.11
CA LEU A 471 1.82 0.33 17.43
C LEU A 471 1.28 -0.57 18.53
N VAL A 472 2.07 -0.76 19.58
CA VAL A 472 1.75 -1.70 20.67
C VAL A 472 1.88 -1.03 22.02
N ASN A 473 0.84 -1.19 22.85
CA ASN A 473 0.78 -0.66 24.21
C ASN A 473 0.86 -1.79 25.24
N ASN A 474 1.46 -1.45 26.37
CA ASN A 474 1.38 -2.16 27.65
C ASN A 474 1.72 -3.65 27.62
N VAL A 475 2.77 -4.03 26.96
CA VAL A 475 3.11 -5.42 26.72
C VAL A 475 3.92 -6.00 27.86
N SER A 476 3.48 -7.12 28.40
CA SER A 476 4.30 -7.98 29.27
C SER A 476 5.35 -8.75 28.49
N ASP A 477 5.09 -9.01 27.19
CA ASP A 477 5.99 -9.74 26.29
C ASP A 477 5.79 -9.29 24.84
N ILE A 478 6.53 -8.27 24.42
CA ILE A 478 6.45 -7.71 23.06
C ILE A 478 6.79 -8.74 21.99
N LYS A 479 7.65 -9.72 22.29
CA LYS A 479 8.05 -10.74 21.33
C LYS A 479 6.88 -11.64 20.95
N LYS A 480 5.97 -11.95 21.88
CA LYS A 480 4.75 -12.71 21.57
C LYS A 480 3.82 -11.96 20.61
N ILE A 481 3.75 -10.64 20.75
CA ILE A 481 2.98 -9.82 19.79
C ILE A 481 3.68 -9.80 18.44
N ALA A 482 5.01 -9.63 18.42
CA ALA A 482 5.80 -9.66 17.19
C ALA A 482 5.65 -10.99 16.42
N GLU A 483 5.54 -12.13 17.14
CA GLU A 483 5.29 -13.45 16.51
C GLU A 483 3.98 -13.52 15.73
N LEU A 484 2.97 -12.72 16.06
CA LEU A 484 1.71 -12.69 15.29
C LEU A 484 1.90 -12.14 13.87
N PHE A 485 2.95 -11.34 13.66
CA PHE A 485 3.22 -10.64 12.41
C PHE A 485 4.44 -11.19 11.67
N ARG A 486 5.17 -12.11 12.25
CA ARG A 486 6.36 -12.69 11.66
C ARG A 486 6.00 -13.71 10.58
N GLY A 487 6.58 -13.62 9.39
CA GLY A 487 6.49 -14.66 8.36
C GLY A 487 7.24 -15.94 8.77
N GLU A 488 6.96 -17.08 8.12
CA GLU A 488 7.50 -18.41 8.46
C GLU A 488 9.02 -18.44 8.66
N ASN A 489 9.74 -17.82 7.72
CA ASN A 489 11.21 -17.76 7.74
C ASN A 489 11.75 -16.39 8.21
N GLY A 490 10.86 -15.54 8.72
CA GLY A 490 11.21 -14.20 9.16
C GLY A 490 12.00 -14.17 10.46
N VAL A 491 12.62 -13.03 10.70
CA VAL A 491 13.42 -12.76 11.91
C VAL A 491 12.73 -11.70 12.75
N ILE A 492 12.76 -11.86 14.07
CA ILE A 492 12.38 -10.79 15.01
C ILE A 492 13.68 -10.14 15.52
N THR A 493 13.83 -8.85 15.23
CA THR A 493 14.96 -8.04 15.69
C THR A 493 14.49 -7.02 16.71
N ASP A 494 15.10 -7.03 17.90
CA ASP A 494 14.77 -6.10 18.99
C ASP A 494 15.86 -5.02 19.07
N LEU A 495 15.49 -3.78 18.78
CA LEU A 495 16.37 -2.61 18.74
C LEU A 495 16.43 -1.83 20.07
N THR A 496 15.80 -2.32 21.13
CA THR A 496 15.79 -1.65 22.45
C THR A 496 17.21 -1.42 22.98
N SER A 497 18.15 -2.36 22.76
CA SER A 497 19.55 -2.19 23.18
C SER A 497 20.29 -1.07 22.45
N ILE A 498 19.84 -0.68 21.26
CA ILE A 498 20.46 0.36 20.41
C ILE A 498 19.88 1.74 20.70
N PHE A 499 18.55 1.83 20.82
CA PHE A 499 17.85 3.10 20.96
C PHE A 499 17.44 3.45 22.40
N GLY A 500 17.55 2.49 23.32
CA GLY A 500 17.17 2.65 24.74
C GLY A 500 15.79 2.11 25.08
N GLU A 501 15.48 2.05 26.36
CA GLU A 501 14.19 1.58 26.85
C GLU A 501 13.05 2.57 26.56
N PRO A 502 11.87 2.10 26.18
CA PRO A 502 10.75 2.98 25.90
C PRO A 502 10.20 3.60 27.17
N ASN A 503 9.89 4.88 27.10
CA ASN A 503 9.03 5.51 28.09
C ASN A 503 7.56 5.41 27.64
N PRO A 504 6.57 5.43 28.56
CA PRO A 504 5.18 5.51 28.17
C PRO A 504 4.95 6.75 27.30
N SER A 505 4.83 6.54 26.01
CA SER A 505 4.65 7.64 25.07
C SER A 505 3.22 8.16 25.14
N VAL A 506 3.09 9.46 25.27
CA VAL A 506 1.82 10.17 25.14
C VAL A 506 1.72 10.63 23.69
N PHE A 507 0.58 10.42 23.07
CA PHE A 507 0.24 11.11 21.84
C PHE A 507 0.42 12.62 22.08
N ASN A 508 1.15 13.29 21.23
CA ASN A 508 1.44 14.70 21.38
C ASN A 508 1.19 15.43 20.07
N LEU A 509 0.11 16.20 20.03
CA LEU A 509 -0.25 17.05 18.90
C LEU A 509 0.89 18.01 18.51
N ASP A 510 1.67 18.49 19.48
CA ASP A 510 2.80 19.39 19.23
C ASP A 510 4.06 18.67 18.71
N PHE A 511 3.99 17.35 18.55
CA PHE A 511 5.14 16.56 18.17
C PHE A 511 5.44 16.66 16.68
N LEU A 512 4.45 16.86 15.85
CA LEU A 512 4.62 17.05 14.41
C LEU A 512 5.08 18.47 14.16
N ASP A 513 6.35 18.56 13.92
CA ASP A 513 6.96 19.76 13.41
C ASP A 513 7.47 19.51 11.99
N PHE A 514 6.91 20.18 11.01
CA PHE A 514 7.40 20.20 9.63
C PHE A 514 8.86 20.67 9.52
N SER A 515 9.42 21.22 10.61
CA SER A 515 10.84 21.54 10.71
C SER A 515 11.73 20.30 10.87
N TRP A 516 11.19 19.10 10.91
CA TRP A 516 12.00 17.90 10.98
C TRP A 516 12.78 17.70 9.70
N LYS A 517 14.08 17.82 9.85
CA LYS A 517 15.02 17.56 8.78
C LYS A 517 15.38 16.10 8.83
N PHE A 518 14.80 15.33 7.93
CA PHE A 518 15.28 13.99 7.66
C PHE A 518 16.54 14.07 6.82
N ASN A 519 17.53 13.27 7.15
CA ASN A 519 18.83 13.24 6.47
C ASN A 519 19.14 11.88 5.87
N TYR A 520 18.31 10.88 6.16
CA TYR A 520 18.36 9.55 5.57
C TYR A 520 16.97 9.07 5.18
N ALA A 521 16.95 8.19 4.17
CA ALA A 521 15.79 7.37 3.85
C ALA A 521 16.24 5.90 3.74
N ILE A 522 15.38 4.98 4.17
CA ILE A 522 15.53 3.55 3.93
C ILE A 522 14.41 3.12 3.01
N SER A 523 14.75 2.52 1.86
CA SER A 523 13.81 1.83 0.98
C SER A 523 13.97 0.32 1.15
N ASN A 524 12.84 -0.37 1.31
CA ASN A 524 12.75 -1.82 1.43
C ASN A 524 11.93 -2.44 0.29
N ASN A 525 11.92 -1.81 -0.85
CA ASN A 525 11.32 -2.40 -2.04
C ASN A 525 12.19 -3.55 -2.54
N GLY A 526 11.65 -4.77 -2.57
CA GLY A 526 12.35 -6.00 -2.93
C GLY A 526 12.94 -6.78 -1.75
N GLN A 527 14.09 -7.45 -2.00
CA GLN A 527 14.71 -8.39 -1.04
C GLN A 527 15.70 -7.73 -0.07
N ASN A 528 16.17 -6.54 -0.38
CA ASN A 528 17.24 -5.87 0.35
C ASN A 528 16.83 -4.46 0.78
N SER A 529 17.45 -3.98 1.87
CA SER A 529 17.31 -2.59 2.28
C SER A 529 18.34 -1.69 1.60
N GLN A 530 17.91 -0.52 1.19
CA GLN A 530 18.73 0.48 0.53
C GLN A 530 18.66 1.79 1.32
N ILE A 531 19.84 2.33 1.70
CA ILE A 531 19.97 3.57 2.46
C ILE A 531 20.35 4.69 1.50
N PHE A 532 19.62 5.79 1.56
CA PHE A 532 19.91 7.01 0.81
C PHE A 532 20.26 8.13 1.76
N GLU A 533 21.39 8.84 1.52
CA GLU A 533 21.65 10.13 2.12
C GLU A 533 20.89 11.21 1.36
N ILE A 534 19.95 11.87 2.03
CA ILE A 534 19.07 12.87 1.39
C ILE A 534 19.39 14.28 1.86
N SER A 535 19.27 15.23 0.94
CA SER A 535 19.39 16.67 1.21
C SER A 535 18.03 17.31 1.43
N TYR A 536 17.03 16.82 0.73
CA TYR A 536 15.64 17.28 0.82
C TYR A 536 14.66 16.13 0.63
N TRP A 537 13.47 16.30 1.20
CA TRP A 537 12.33 15.43 1.03
C TRP A 537 11.06 16.26 0.88
N PHE A 538 10.05 15.68 0.28
CA PHE A 538 8.78 16.35 0.06
C PHE A 538 7.68 15.30 -0.10
N ASP A 539 6.57 15.51 0.60
CA ASP A 539 5.36 14.75 0.41
C ASP A 539 4.76 15.10 -0.95
N TYR A 540 4.43 14.11 -1.69
CA TYR A 540 3.83 14.27 -2.99
C TYR A 540 2.45 13.61 -2.95
N ASP A 541 1.45 14.37 -3.40
CA ASP A 541 0.07 13.96 -3.53
C ASP A 541 -0.56 13.43 -2.21
N ASP A 542 -0.70 14.36 -1.26
CA ASP A 542 -1.37 14.17 0.04
C ASP A 542 -0.76 13.09 0.96
N GLY A 543 0.49 12.67 0.70
CA GLY A 543 1.24 11.80 1.61
C GLY A 543 1.42 10.36 1.15
N GLU A 544 0.91 9.97 -0.02
CA GLU A 544 1.06 8.61 -0.54
C GLU A 544 2.45 8.36 -1.12
N GLN A 545 3.07 9.40 -1.63
CA GLN A 545 4.38 9.34 -2.24
C GLN A 545 5.35 10.29 -1.59
N VAL A 546 6.62 9.90 -1.57
CA VAL A 546 7.71 10.76 -1.16
C VAL A 546 8.68 11.00 -2.31
N LYS A 547 8.98 12.25 -2.56
CA LYS A 547 10.04 12.65 -3.46
C LYS A 547 11.28 12.98 -2.67
N LEU A 548 12.35 12.29 -2.96
CA LEU A 548 13.64 12.45 -2.29
C LEU A 548 14.66 13.05 -3.24
N LYS A 549 15.42 14.05 -2.76
CA LYS A 549 16.62 14.52 -3.40
C LYS A 549 17.84 13.99 -2.65
N PHE A 550 18.70 13.31 -3.36
CA PHE A 550 19.92 12.78 -2.77
C PHE A 550 20.92 13.88 -2.45
N LYS A 551 21.86 13.60 -1.59
CA LYS A 551 22.91 14.53 -1.18
C LYS A 551 23.85 14.84 -2.35
N GLU A 552 24.12 13.84 -3.18
CA GLU A 552 24.77 14.01 -4.48
C GLU A 552 23.74 14.39 -5.56
N ASP A 553 23.91 14.04 -6.80
CA ASP A 553 23.00 14.41 -7.89
C ASP A 553 21.87 13.35 -8.03
N GLY A 554 20.67 13.83 -8.37
CA GLY A 554 19.53 12.97 -8.64
C GLY A 554 18.59 12.75 -7.46
N GLY A 555 17.63 11.87 -7.64
CA GLY A 555 16.65 11.52 -6.65
C GLY A 555 15.64 10.50 -7.15
N ILE A 556 14.66 10.21 -6.29
CA ILE A 556 13.63 9.21 -6.49
C ILE A 556 12.26 9.74 -6.08
N LEU A 557 11.25 9.36 -6.81
CA LEU A 557 9.84 9.41 -6.40
C LEU A 557 9.43 7.98 -6.06
N ALA A 558 9.12 7.74 -4.80
CA ALA A 558 8.83 6.42 -4.25
C ALA A 558 7.56 6.44 -3.40
N SER A 559 6.98 5.27 -3.15
CA SER A 559 5.87 5.13 -2.21
C SER A 559 6.34 5.23 -0.76
N TYR A 560 5.54 5.84 0.09
CA TYR A 560 5.76 5.80 1.53
C TYR A 560 5.68 4.40 2.12
N VAL A 561 4.93 3.51 1.52
CA VAL A 561 4.80 2.12 2.01
C VAL A 561 6.16 1.45 2.12
N ASN A 562 7.04 1.70 1.15
CA ASN A 562 8.37 1.10 1.11
C ASN A 562 9.48 2.03 1.60
N THR A 563 9.16 3.25 2.02
CA THR A 563 10.15 4.27 2.33
C THR A 563 9.99 4.82 3.75
N THR A 564 11.01 4.65 4.55
CA THR A 564 11.09 5.18 5.92
C THR A 564 12.09 6.33 5.98
N LEU A 565 11.66 7.53 6.41
CA LEU A 565 12.52 8.68 6.60
C LEU A 565 13.09 8.73 8.01
N ILE A 566 14.38 9.05 8.15
CA ILE A 566 15.10 9.03 9.42
C ILE A 566 15.87 10.33 9.62
N SER A 567 15.75 10.89 10.83
CA SER A 567 16.57 12.01 11.31
C SER A 567 17.40 11.55 12.49
N THR A 568 18.70 11.46 12.30
CA THR A 568 19.68 11.09 13.33
C THR A 568 21.07 11.59 12.95
N ASP A 569 21.94 11.82 13.95
CA ASP A 569 23.34 12.17 13.74
C ASP A 569 24.24 10.92 13.62
N SER A 570 23.69 9.71 13.74
CA SER A 570 24.42 8.45 13.73
C SER A 570 24.07 7.58 12.55
N GLU A 571 24.99 7.48 11.60
CA GLU A 571 24.88 6.56 10.45
C GLU A 571 24.78 5.10 10.91
N GLU A 572 25.48 4.70 11.98
CA GLU A 572 25.42 3.34 12.54
C GLU A 572 23.99 2.94 12.97
N LYS A 573 23.19 3.90 13.46
CA LYS A 573 21.80 3.65 13.84
C LYS A 573 20.90 3.46 12.62
N VAL A 574 21.16 4.20 11.54
CA VAL A 574 20.45 4.00 10.26
C VAL A 574 20.76 2.63 9.69
N GLU A 575 22.05 2.21 9.72
CA GLU A 575 22.43 0.86 9.31
C GLU A 575 21.78 -0.22 10.17
N ALA A 576 21.68 -0.01 11.48
CA ALA A 576 21.04 -0.98 12.36
C ALA A 576 19.53 -1.14 12.04
N LEU A 577 18.84 -0.05 11.75
CA LEU A 577 17.45 -0.09 11.27
C LEU A 577 17.35 -0.83 9.94
N ALA A 578 18.17 -0.45 8.96
CA ALA A 578 18.14 -1.08 7.63
C ALA A 578 18.46 -2.59 7.68
N ARG A 579 19.42 -3.01 8.51
CA ARG A 579 19.72 -4.43 8.73
C ARG A 579 18.56 -5.18 9.37
N ALA A 580 17.90 -4.54 10.34
CA ALA A 580 16.75 -5.13 11.01
C ALA A 580 15.57 -5.31 10.03
N PHE A 581 15.32 -4.31 9.18
CA PHE A 581 14.28 -4.38 8.15
C PHE A 581 14.61 -5.45 7.10
N ALA A 582 15.86 -5.53 6.63
CA ALA A 582 16.30 -6.57 5.70
C ALA A 582 16.29 -7.98 6.29
N GLY A 583 16.32 -8.13 7.61
CA GLY A 583 16.37 -9.44 8.27
C GLY A 583 17.67 -10.20 8.01
N GLU A 584 18.82 -9.53 7.98
CA GLU A 584 20.14 -10.09 7.64
C GLU A 584 20.57 -11.34 8.43
N VAL A 585 20.00 -11.55 9.62
CA VAL A 585 20.45 -12.63 10.53
C VAL A 585 20.18 -14.04 9.97
N LYS A 586 19.23 -14.18 9.05
CA LYS A 586 18.83 -15.50 8.51
C LYS A 586 18.77 -15.57 6.98
N THR A 587 18.98 -14.47 6.29
CA THR A 587 18.83 -14.39 4.83
C THR A 587 20.08 -13.80 4.19
N ASP A 588 20.28 -14.02 2.90
CA ASP A 588 21.31 -13.35 2.12
C ASP A 588 20.99 -11.87 1.84
N ASN A 589 19.99 -11.32 2.51
CA ASN A 589 19.56 -9.93 2.39
C ASN A 589 20.68 -8.99 2.83
N LYS A 590 20.83 -7.90 2.13
CA LYS A 590 21.93 -6.95 2.29
C LYS A 590 21.44 -5.53 2.47
N VAL A 591 22.31 -4.70 2.99
CA VAL A 591 22.11 -3.26 3.08
C VAL A 591 23.05 -2.56 2.11
N TYR A 592 22.49 -1.76 1.22
CA TYR A 592 23.22 -0.96 0.24
C TYR A 592 23.11 0.53 0.57
N LYS A 593 24.14 1.30 0.24
CA LYS A 593 24.21 2.73 0.57
C LYS A 593 24.42 3.58 -0.68
N TYR A 594 23.63 4.63 -0.76
CA TYR A 594 23.73 5.67 -1.77
C TYR A 594 24.04 7.01 -1.09
N LYS A 595 25.05 7.70 -1.59
CA LYS A 595 25.52 8.97 -0.99
C LYS A 595 25.07 10.19 -1.78
#